data_fc634ddce3526474a0aae328f56e9385
#
_entry.id   fc634ddce3526474a0aae328f56e9385
#
_cell.length_a   1.000
_cell.length_b   1.000
_cell.length_c   1.000
_cell.angle_alpha   90.00
_cell.angle_beta   90.00
_cell.angle_gamma   90.00
#
_symmetry.space_group_name_H-M   'P 1'
#
loop_
_entity.id
_entity.type
_entity.pdbx_description
1 polymer ?
#
loop_
_entity_poly.entity_id
_entity_poly.type
_entity_poly.pdbx_seq_one_letter_code
_entity_poly.pdbx_strand_id
1 'polypeptide(L)'
;MTLLLPTPTRRAFLTSAVAFGASAVLSVSINRVARAAPAKTPSAIAFDGNALIVGGAGFIRRDDGGVSTPLPGPKSGSILSLATHNDRAGRIVAGLSNGGVALSEDGGQSWEARSQGLPEAPVVAVAAAASNPETLYVSVHGDGLWKSEDAGRSWVFAMDRPWLADAERDLTALASVDLASGMGGIWLYAGTGLGLTRVPDCFCRWQDVVAGDAMDALVAGDTPVVAASLPEGEPVKILALAPNAPE
;
A
#
# COMPACT_ATOMS: atom_id res chain seq x y z
N MET A 1 -9.28 4.85 -85.03
CA MET A 1 -8.02 4.96 -85.82
C MET A 1 -6.93 4.32 -85.04
N THR A 2 -6.64 3.11 -85.51
CA THR A 2 -5.77 2.10 -84.88
C THR A 2 -4.32 2.33 -85.29
N LEU A 3 -3.37 2.13 -84.41
CA LEU A 3 -1.99 1.80 -84.78
C LEU A 3 -1.24 1.27 -83.51
N LEU A 4 -1.13 0.06 -83.46
CA LEU A 4 -0.15 -1.02 -83.58
C LEU A 4 1.28 -0.69 -83.07
N LEU A 5 1.67 -1.54 -82.11
CA LEU A 5 3.01 -1.80 -81.63
C LEU A 5 3.97 -2.35 -82.74
N PRO A 6 5.25 -2.28 -82.53
CA PRO A 6 5.96 -3.55 -82.47
C PRO A 6 7.06 -3.63 -81.34
N THR A 7 7.21 -4.85 -80.87
CA THR A 7 8.44 -5.40 -80.27
C THR A 7 9.45 -5.69 -81.32
N PRO A 8 10.79 -5.62 -81.06
CA PRO A 8 11.53 -6.86 -81.02
C PRO A 8 12.83 -6.90 -80.15
N THR A 9 13.12 -8.09 -79.76
CA THR A 9 14.32 -8.95 -79.83
C THR A 9 15.66 -8.54 -79.23
N ARG A 10 16.11 -9.53 -78.48
CA ARG A 10 17.41 -9.84 -77.96
C ARG A 10 18.59 -9.60 -78.89
N ARG A 11 19.72 -9.11 -78.29
CA ARG A 11 21.05 -9.73 -78.34
C ARG A 11 22.10 -8.87 -77.61
N ALA A 12 22.71 -9.51 -76.70
CA ALA A 12 24.03 -9.42 -76.05
C ALA A 12 25.08 -8.46 -76.64
N PHE A 13 25.78 -7.76 -75.70
CA PHE A 13 27.24 -7.68 -75.76
C PHE A 13 27.77 -7.42 -74.33
N LEU A 14 28.71 -8.30 -73.96
CA LEU A 14 29.59 -8.19 -72.80
C LEU A 14 30.56 -7.05 -73.01
N THR A 15 30.72 -6.16 -71.99
CA THR A 15 31.98 -5.47 -71.76
C THR A 15 32.13 -5.23 -70.25
N SER A 16 33.21 -5.75 -69.74
CA SER A 16 33.64 -5.64 -68.34
C SER A 16 33.94 -4.19 -67.97
N ALA A 17 33.41 -3.72 -66.87
CA ALA A 17 33.91 -2.59 -66.13
C ALA A 17 33.90 -2.91 -64.64
N VAL A 18 35.08 -3.03 -64.08
CA VAL A 18 35.32 -3.13 -62.64
C VAL A 18 34.91 -1.82 -62.03
N ALA A 19 33.88 -1.84 -61.20
CA ALA A 19 33.50 -0.71 -60.35
C ALA A 19 33.47 -1.15 -58.90
N PHE A 20 34.30 -0.45 -58.09
CA PHE A 20 34.43 -0.58 -56.66
C PHE A 20 33.06 -0.61 -55.98
N GLY A 21 32.74 -1.72 -55.31
CA GLY A 21 31.54 -1.88 -54.51
C GLY A 21 31.66 -1.15 -53.19
N ALA A 22 31.00 -0.01 -53.06
CA ALA A 22 30.68 0.53 -51.75
C ALA A 22 29.51 -0.29 -51.19
N SER A 23 29.78 -1.23 -50.28
CA SER A 23 28.75 -1.94 -49.52
C SER A 23 28.10 -0.94 -48.58
N ALA A 24 26.95 -0.40 -48.95
CA ALA A 24 26.08 0.31 -48.02
C ALA A 24 25.50 -0.74 -47.08
N VAL A 25 26.07 -0.86 -45.90
CA VAL A 25 25.45 -1.60 -44.79
C VAL A 25 24.20 -0.79 -44.37
N LEU A 26 23.04 -1.21 -44.83
CA LEU A 26 21.78 -0.72 -44.26
C LEU A 26 21.73 -1.20 -42.81
N SER A 27 22.08 -0.32 -41.87
CA SER A 27 21.83 -0.52 -40.46
C SER A 27 20.29 -0.44 -40.26
N VAL A 28 19.61 -1.57 -40.29
CA VAL A 28 18.25 -1.66 -39.81
C VAL A 28 18.32 -1.45 -38.31
N SER A 29 18.07 -0.21 -37.90
CA SER A 29 17.80 0.10 -36.49
C SER A 29 16.49 -0.58 -36.13
N ILE A 30 16.57 -1.78 -35.57
CA ILE A 30 15.44 -2.41 -34.91
C ILE A 30 15.17 -1.53 -33.70
N ASN A 31 14.23 -0.59 -33.83
CA ASN A 31 13.61 0.03 -32.68
C ASN A 31 12.98 -1.11 -31.85
N ARG A 32 13.73 -1.62 -30.87
CA ARG A 32 13.14 -2.40 -29.81
C ARG A 32 12.14 -1.45 -29.13
N VAL A 33 10.88 -1.61 -29.48
CA VAL A 33 9.79 -1.05 -28.66
C VAL A 33 10.08 -1.61 -27.26
N ALA A 34 10.59 -0.74 -26.40
CA ALA A 34 10.81 -1.09 -24.99
C ALA A 34 9.43 -1.48 -24.49
N ARG A 35 9.20 -2.78 -24.32
CA ARG A 35 8.00 -3.28 -23.67
C ARG A 35 8.02 -2.69 -22.29
N ALA A 36 7.09 -1.79 -22.00
CA ALA A 36 6.96 -1.22 -20.67
C ALA A 36 6.93 -2.40 -19.68
N ALA A 37 7.80 -2.35 -18.68
CA ALA A 37 7.76 -3.33 -17.61
C ALA A 37 6.34 -3.33 -17.03
N PRO A 38 5.77 -4.50 -16.68
CA PRO A 38 4.44 -4.56 -16.10
C PRO A 38 4.37 -3.60 -14.91
N ALA A 39 3.35 -2.76 -14.90
CA ALA A 39 3.14 -1.81 -13.83
C ALA A 39 3.07 -2.59 -12.50
N LYS A 40 3.92 -2.23 -11.54
CA LYS A 40 3.89 -2.83 -10.21
C LYS A 40 2.60 -2.38 -9.51
N THR A 41 1.79 -3.33 -9.08
CA THR A 41 0.52 -3.05 -8.40
C THR A 41 0.79 -2.69 -6.94
N PRO A 42 0.37 -1.50 -6.47
CA PRO A 42 0.42 -1.16 -5.05
C PRO A 42 -0.47 -2.08 -4.22
N SER A 43 -0.01 -2.46 -3.04
CA SER A 43 -0.79 -3.16 -2.02
C SER A 43 -0.98 -2.34 -0.74
N ALA A 44 -0.14 -1.31 -0.55
CA ALA A 44 -0.16 -0.49 0.65
C ALA A 44 0.18 0.97 0.35
N ILE A 45 -0.45 1.87 1.09
CA ILE A 45 -0.18 3.31 1.07
C ILE A 45 -0.15 3.85 2.50
N ALA A 46 0.66 4.88 2.74
CA ALA A 46 0.67 5.67 3.97
C ALA A 46 1.11 7.11 3.66
N PHE A 47 0.75 8.06 4.53
CA PHE A 47 1.20 9.45 4.42
C PHE A 47 2.30 9.73 5.44
N ASP A 48 3.44 10.26 5.01
CA ASP A 48 4.51 10.79 5.86
C ASP A 48 4.56 12.32 5.65
N GLY A 49 3.85 13.04 6.48
CA GLY A 49 3.52 14.45 6.24
C GLY A 49 2.70 14.59 4.94
N ASN A 50 3.21 15.39 3.99
CA ASN A 50 2.56 15.60 2.69
C ASN A 50 3.00 14.57 1.62
N ALA A 51 3.96 13.72 1.93
CA ALA A 51 4.44 12.71 1.00
C ALA A 51 3.62 11.43 1.09
N LEU A 52 3.34 10.82 -0.03
CA LEU A 52 2.69 9.51 -0.12
C LEU A 52 3.76 8.41 -0.23
N ILE A 53 3.73 7.47 0.69
CA ILE A 53 4.53 6.26 0.63
C ILE A 53 3.68 5.16 -0.01
N VAL A 54 4.20 4.55 -1.06
CA VAL A 54 3.50 3.51 -1.82
C VAL A 54 4.34 2.26 -1.84
N GLY A 55 3.80 1.15 -1.37
CA GLY A 55 4.48 -0.13 -1.28
C GLY A 55 3.73 -1.26 -1.96
N GLY A 56 4.45 -2.34 -2.26
CA GLY A 56 3.89 -3.54 -2.87
C GLY A 56 4.93 -4.63 -3.06
N ALA A 57 4.62 -5.59 -3.95
CA ALA A 57 5.49 -6.70 -4.26
C ALA A 57 6.81 -6.23 -4.90
N GLY A 58 7.91 -6.28 -4.12
CA GLY A 58 9.25 -5.96 -4.57
C GLY A 58 9.48 -4.48 -4.90
N PHE A 59 8.71 -3.57 -4.32
CA PHE A 59 8.97 -2.15 -4.43
C PHE A 59 8.39 -1.34 -3.27
N ILE A 60 9.03 -0.19 -3.02
CA ILE A 60 8.49 0.92 -2.25
C ILE A 60 8.98 2.22 -2.88
N ARG A 61 8.18 3.27 -2.83
CA ARG A 61 8.54 4.59 -3.31
C ARG A 61 7.89 5.69 -2.46
N ARG A 62 8.49 6.87 -2.54
CA ARG A 62 7.97 8.11 -1.96
C ARG A 62 7.54 9.03 -3.10
N ASP A 63 6.29 9.45 -3.07
CA ASP A 63 5.73 10.43 -4.00
C ASP A 63 5.52 11.75 -3.24
N ASP A 64 6.26 12.80 -3.62
CA ASP A 64 6.24 14.10 -2.95
C ASP A 64 6.22 15.21 -4.00
N GLY A 65 5.23 16.11 -3.93
CA GLY A 65 5.09 17.24 -4.84
C GLY A 65 5.09 16.87 -6.33
N GLY A 66 4.61 15.66 -6.68
CA GLY A 66 4.60 15.16 -8.06
C GLY A 66 5.91 14.45 -8.47
N VAL A 67 6.89 14.37 -7.59
CA VAL A 67 8.14 13.63 -7.80
C VAL A 67 8.04 12.26 -7.15
N SER A 68 8.29 11.20 -7.93
CA SER A 68 8.29 9.81 -7.46
C SER A 68 9.72 9.30 -7.31
N THR A 69 10.12 8.97 -6.08
CA THR A 69 11.47 8.51 -5.75
C THR A 69 11.41 7.05 -5.28
N PRO A 70 12.07 6.10 -5.96
CA PRO A 70 12.20 4.75 -5.47
C PRO A 70 12.98 4.71 -4.15
N LEU A 71 12.54 3.86 -3.23
CA LEU A 71 13.21 3.62 -1.96
C LEU A 71 13.74 2.19 -1.89
N PRO A 72 14.83 1.95 -1.14
CA PRO A 72 15.22 0.60 -0.75
C PRO A 72 14.08 -0.03 0.06
N GLY A 73 13.66 -1.24 -0.31
CA GLY A 73 12.63 -1.97 0.43
C GLY A 73 13.20 -2.82 1.56
N PRO A 74 12.34 -3.35 2.45
CA PRO A 74 12.72 -4.39 3.39
C PRO A 74 13.39 -5.56 2.66
N LYS A 75 14.36 -6.22 3.32
CA LYS A 75 15.14 -7.32 2.70
C LYS A 75 14.32 -8.60 2.48
N SER A 76 13.22 -8.75 3.17
CA SER A 76 12.39 -9.96 3.12
C SER A 76 10.91 -9.61 2.91
N GLY A 77 10.24 -10.43 2.10
CA GLY A 77 8.80 -10.34 1.87
C GLY A 77 8.35 -9.19 0.96
N SER A 78 7.10 -9.25 0.56
CA SER A 78 6.39 -8.15 -0.09
C SER A 78 5.71 -7.30 0.96
N ILE A 79 5.63 -6.01 0.74
CA ILE A 79 4.88 -5.10 1.62
C ILE A 79 3.39 -5.33 1.40
N LEU A 80 2.68 -5.68 2.45
CA LEU A 80 1.22 -5.86 2.45
C LEU A 80 0.51 -4.64 3.03
N SER A 81 1.12 -3.98 4.02
CA SER A 81 0.56 -2.83 4.72
C SER A 81 1.65 -1.86 5.12
N LEU A 82 1.29 -0.58 5.30
CA LEU A 82 2.17 0.50 5.70
C LEU A 82 1.49 1.36 6.77
N ALA A 83 2.25 1.82 7.74
CA ALA A 83 1.85 2.84 8.70
C ALA A 83 2.97 3.85 8.90
N THR A 84 2.57 5.08 9.22
CA THR A 84 3.42 6.22 9.61
C THR A 84 2.82 6.90 10.83
N HIS A 85 3.49 7.88 11.39
CA HIS A 85 2.96 8.67 12.50
C HIS A 85 3.36 10.14 12.35
N ASN A 86 2.41 11.06 12.57
CA ASN A 86 2.62 12.49 12.37
C ASN A 86 3.74 13.06 13.25
N ASP A 87 3.83 12.62 14.51
CA ASP A 87 4.86 13.08 15.47
C ASP A 87 6.21 12.38 15.29
N ARG A 88 6.33 11.49 14.29
CA ARG A 88 7.56 10.76 14.03
C ARG A 88 7.85 10.72 12.52
N ALA A 89 8.11 11.91 11.97
CA ALA A 89 8.43 12.07 10.56
C ALA A 89 9.59 11.14 10.14
N GLY A 90 9.44 10.49 9.00
CA GLY A 90 10.40 9.53 8.46
C GLY A 90 10.29 8.12 9.05
N ARG A 91 9.50 7.90 10.10
CA ARG A 91 9.21 6.53 10.55
C ARG A 91 8.18 5.89 9.63
N ILE A 92 8.53 4.73 9.09
CA ILE A 92 7.64 3.91 8.25
C ILE A 92 7.64 2.49 8.82
N VAL A 93 6.46 1.95 9.06
CA VAL A 93 6.26 0.57 9.51
C VAL A 93 5.65 -0.22 8.37
N ALA A 94 6.22 -1.36 8.04
CA ALA A 94 5.75 -2.24 6.96
C ALA A 94 5.40 -3.63 7.49
N GLY A 95 4.18 -4.08 7.23
CA GLY A 95 3.76 -5.47 7.41
C GLY A 95 4.12 -6.29 6.17
N LEU A 96 4.66 -7.50 6.39
CA LEU A 96 5.30 -8.31 5.36
C LEU A 96 4.54 -9.60 5.05
N SER A 97 4.57 -10.01 3.80
CA SER A 97 3.87 -11.21 3.29
C SER A 97 4.40 -12.54 3.79
N ASN A 98 5.67 -12.59 4.18
CA ASN A 98 6.31 -13.79 4.74
C ASN A 98 6.35 -13.77 6.27
N GLY A 99 5.56 -12.90 6.87
CA GLY A 99 5.49 -12.70 8.31
C GLY A 99 6.42 -11.58 8.80
N GLY A 100 6.02 -11.02 9.94
CA GLY A 100 6.76 -10.00 10.65
C GLY A 100 6.60 -8.57 10.12
N VAL A 101 7.33 -7.70 10.76
CA VAL A 101 7.31 -6.25 10.57
C VAL A 101 8.73 -5.74 10.29
N ALA A 102 8.84 -4.79 9.38
CA ALA A 102 10.04 -4.00 9.18
C ALA A 102 9.75 -2.53 9.52
N LEU A 103 10.70 -1.88 10.17
CA LEU A 103 10.61 -0.49 10.56
C LEU A 103 11.79 0.30 9.98
N SER A 104 11.48 1.45 9.41
CA SER A 104 12.46 2.47 8.98
C SER A 104 12.29 3.70 9.86
N GLU A 105 13.41 4.35 10.22
CA GLU A 105 13.44 5.64 10.94
C GLU A 105 13.96 6.80 10.06
N ASP A 106 14.30 6.51 8.80
CA ASP A 106 15.01 7.42 7.91
C ASP A 106 14.29 7.63 6.56
N GLY A 107 12.96 7.54 6.59
CA GLY A 107 12.13 7.75 5.41
C GLY A 107 12.20 6.62 4.38
N GLY A 108 12.53 5.40 4.83
CA GLY A 108 12.60 4.22 3.97
C GLY A 108 13.97 3.95 3.36
N GLN A 109 15.04 4.66 3.80
CA GLN A 109 16.39 4.46 3.29
C GLN A 109 17.05 3.21 3.89
N SER A 110 16.71 2.88 5.13
CA SER A 110 17.13 1.63 5.77
C SER A 110 15.98 1.00 6.56
N TRP A 111 16.06 -0.31 6.78
CA TRP A 111 15.00 -1.09 7.42
C TRP A 111 15.57 -2.05 8.46
N GLU A 112 14.93 -2.09 9.60
CA GLU A 112 15.21 -3.01 10.68
C GLU A 112 14.04 -3.99 10.86
N ALA A 113 14.33 -5.28 11.04
CA ALA A 113 13.30 -6.27 11.35
C ALA A 113 12.80 -6.07 12.79
N ARG A 114 11.49 -6.07 12.96
CA ARG A 114 10.78 -5.84 14.22
C ARG A 114 9.70 -6.90 14.45
N SER A 115 10.12 -8.17 14.48
CA SER A 115 9.19 -9.32 14.47
C SER A 115 9.26 -10.18 15.72
N GLN A 116 10.04 -9.79 16.73
CA GLN A 116 10.22 -10.63 17.92
C GLN A 116 8.91 -10.81 18.70
N GLY A 117 8.44 -12.05 18.79
CA GLY A 117 7.19 -12.41 19.47
C GLY A 117 6.00 -12.55 18.53
N LEU A 118 6.10 -12.12 17.26
CA LEU A 118 5.04 -12.35 16.28
C LEU A 118 5.08 -13.78 15.72
N PRO A 119 3.92 -14.35 15.38
CA PRO A 119 3.83 -15.59 14.61
C PRO A 119 4.45 -15.45 13.21
N GLU A 120 4.93 -16.56 12.66
CA GLU A 120 5.43 -16.64 11.29
C GLU A 120 4.27 -16.74 10.28
N ALA A 121 3.45 -15.69 10.23
CA ALA A 121 2.32 -15.57 9.32
C ALA A 121 2.25 -14.14 8.74
N PRO A 122 1.62 -13.93 7.56
CA PRO A 122 1.54 -12.62 6.93
C PRO A 122 0.99 -11.54 7.87
N VAL A 123 1.65 -10.39 7.94
CA VAL A 123 1.15 -9.19 8.62
C VAL A 123 0.37 -8.37 7.62
N VAL A 124 -0.94 -8.51 7.65
CA VAL A 124 -1.84 -7.96 6.61
C VAL A 124 -2.22 -6.51 6.85
N ALA A 125 -2.16 -6.05 8.11
CA ALA A 125 -2.42 -4.65 8.45
C ALA A 125 -1.49 -4.18 9.57
N VAL A 126 -1.09 -2.91 9.52
CA VAL A 126 -0.32 -2.23 10.56
C VAL A 126 -0.92 -0.86 10.84
N ALA A 127 -0.85 -0.42 12.09
CA ALA A 127 -1.16 0.95 12.49
C ALA A 127 -0.24 1.40 13.61
N ALA A 128 0.11 2.68 13.66
CA ALA A 128 0.69 3.33 14.83
C ALA A 128 -0.43 3.95 15.67
N ALA A 129 -0.32 3.90 16.99
CA ALA A 129 -1.29 4.54 17.87
C ALA A 129 -1.24 6.06 17.68
N ALA A 130 -2.40 6.70 17.51
CA ALA A 130 -2.49 8.11 17.14
C ALA A 130 -1.78 9.05 18.14
N SER A 131 -1.80 8.75 19.44
CA SER A 131 -1.19 9.57 20.50
C SER A 131 0.20 9.11 20.92
N ASN A 132 0.70 7.98 20.40
CA ASN A 132 2.01 7.45 20.82
C ASN A 132 2.70 6.66 19.70
N PRO A 133 3.73 7.24 19.05
CA PRO A 133 4.43 6.58 17.93
C PRO A 133 5.19 5.30 18.33
N GLU A 134 5.44 5.05 19.61
CA GLU A 134 6.08 3.81 20.08
C GLU A 134 5.09 2.65 20.19
N THR A 135 3.77 2.94 20.22
CA THR A 135 2.74 1.92 20.23
C THR A 135 2.30 1.57 18.83
N LEU A 136 2.41 0.30 18.48
CA LEU A 136 2.05 -0.24 17.18
C LEU A 136 1.03 -1.37 17.33
N TYR A 137 0.15 -1.49 16.34
CA TYR A 137 -0.80 -2.59 16.21
C TYR A 137 -0.59 -3.30 14.89
N VAL A 138 -0.69 -4.61 14.90
CA VAL A 138 -0.62 -5.42 13.67
C VAL A 138 -1.69 -6.50 13.68
N SER A 139 -2.28 -6.74 12.51
CA SER A 139 -3.11 -7.91 12.26
C SER A 139 -2.27 -8.98 11.60
N VAL A 140 -2.16 -10.12 12.27
CA VAL A 140 -1.49 -11.31 11.75
C VAL A 140 -2.55 -12.23 11.15
N HIS A 141 -2.38 -12.61 9.89
CA HIS A 141 -3.35 -13.42 9.16
C HIS A 141 -3.64 -14.74 9.88
N GLY A 142 -4.92 -14.95 10.22
CA GLY A 142 -5.38 -16.15 10.91
C GLY A 142 -5.01 -16.26 12.39
N ASP A 143 -4.34 -15.22 12.97
CA ASP A 143 -3.84 -15.27 14.36
C ASP A 143 -4.28 -14.07 15.22
N GLY A 144 -4.96 -13.08 14.63
CA GLY A 144 -5.54 -11.97 15.36
C GLY A 144 -4.68 -10.72 15.45
N LEU A 145 -4.94 -9.91 16.49
CA LEU A 145 -4.35 -8.59 16.70
C LEU A 145 -3.24 -8.67 17.75
N TRP A 146 -2.12 -8.05 17.42
CA TRP A 146 -0.92 -7.95 18.27
C TRP A 146 -0.59 -6.48 18.52
N LYS A 147 -0.08 -6.18 19.72
CA LYS A 147 0.32 -4.85 20.16
C LYS A 147 1.80 -4.84 20.54
N SER A 148 2.49 -3.77 20.21
CA SER A 148 3.82 -3.41 20.70
C SER A 148 3.75 -2.05 21.38
N GLU A 149 4.51 -1.84 22.45
CA GLU A 149 4.66 -0.55 23.12
C GLU A 149 6.09 -0.01 23.04
N ASP A 150 6.94 -0.64 22.22
CA ASP A 150 8.37 -0.35 22.11
C ASP A 150 8.84 -0.23 20.63
N ALA A 151 7.99 0.33 19.77
CA ALA A 151 8.23 0.46 18.33
C ALA A 151 8.50 -0.89 17.63
N GLY A 152 7.79 -1.94 18.05
CA GLY A 152 7.88 -3.25 17.44
C GLY A 152 9.07 -4.10 17.88
N ARG A 153 9.83 -3.70 18.92
CA ARG A 153 10.93 -4.54 19.44
C ARG A 153 10.41 -5.82 20.06
N SER A 154 9.25 -5.73 20.72
CA SER A 154 8.53 -6.88 21.26
C SER A 154 7.04 -6.76 20.98
N TRP A 155 6.38 -7.90 20.85
CA TRP A 155 4.95 -7.98 20.56
C TRP A 155 4.25 -8.86 21.57
N VAL A 156 3.06 -8.44 21.98
CA VAL A 156 2.16 -9.21 22.84
C VAL A 156 0.83 -9.39 22.13
N PHE A 157 0.23 -10.54 22.31
CA PHE A 157 -1.10 -10.81 21.81
C PHE A 157 -2.11 -9.87 22.48
N ALA A 158 -2.85 -9.10 21.68
CA ALA A 158 -3.81 -8.14 22.19
C ALA A 158 -5.22 -8.73 22.25
N MET A 159 -5.65 -9.35 21.17
CA MET A 159 -6.92 -10.08 21.12
C MET A 159 -7.03 -10.91 19.86
N ASP A 160 -7.96 -11.85 19.87
CA ASP A 160 -8.34 -12.62 18.72
C ASP A 160 -9.08 -11.74 17.68
N ARG A 161 -9.51 -12.34 16.60
CA ARG A 161 -10.27 -11.64 15.56
C ARG A 161 -11.52 -10.99 16.15
N PRO A 162 -11.95 -9.83 15.61
CA PRO A 162 -13.15 -9.18 16.05
C PRO A 162 -14.34 -10.12 16.00
N TRP A 163 -14.98 -10.28 17.13
CA TRP A 163 -16.27 -10.96 17.22
C TRP A 163 -17.37 -9.93 17.04
N LEU A 164 -18.04 -9.98 15.91
CA LEU A 164 -19.14 -9.09 15.56
C LEU A 164 -20.36 -9.94 15.15
N ALA A 165 -21.48 -9.67 15.78
CA ALA A 165 -22.68 -10.50 15.66
C ALA A 165 -22.34 -11.97 16.01
N ASP A 166 -22.57 -12.90 15.11
CA ASP A 166 -22.37 -14.33 15.33
C ASP A 166 -21.10 -14.88 14.62
N ALA A 167 -20.22 -14.02 14.11
CA ALA A 167 -19.06 -14.44 13.33
C ALA A 167 -17.80 -13.67 13.68
N GLU A 168 -16.68 -14.36 13.74
CA GLU A 168 -15.36 -13.75 13.74
C GLU A 168 -15.02 -13.17 12.36
N ARG A 169 -14.35 -12.03 12.35
CA ARG A 169 -13.95 -11.34 11.10
C ARG A 169 -12.47 -11.08 11.09
N ASP A 170 -11.79 -11.52 10.01
CA ASP A 170 -10.39 -11.19 9.79
C ASP A 170 -10.23 -9.70 9.48
N LEU A 171 -9.24 -9.08 10.13
CA LEU A 171 -8.88 -7.69 9.87
C LEU A 171 -8.03 -7.58 8.61
N THR A 172 -8.42 -6.67 7.73
CA THR A 172 -7.76 -6.43 6.44
C THR A 172 -7.04 -5.10 6.35
N ALA A 173 -7.41 -4.15 7.23
CA ALA A 173 -6.81 -2.83 7.34
C ALA A 173 -6.92 -2.32 8.76
N LEU A 174 -5.99 -1.46 9.19
CA LEU A 174 -5.98 -0.82 10.51
C LEU A 174 -5.68 0.67 10.38
N ALA A 175 -6.32 1.48 11.22
CA ALA A 175 -5.99 2.87 11.45
C ALA A 175 -6.28 3.25 12.90
N SER A 176 -5.45 4.05 13.53
CA SER A 176 -5.65 4.53 14.90
C SER A 176 -6.02 5.99 14.91
N VAL A 177 -7.00 6.36 15.70
CA VAL A 177 -7.51 7.72 15.88
C VAL A 177 -7.50 8.07 17.35
N ASP A 178 -7.13 9.31 17.69
CA ASP A 178 -7.23 9.86 19.03
C ASP A 178 -8.48 10.75 19.10
N LEU A 179 -9.50 10.29 19.82
CA LEU A 179 -10.75 10.99 20.01
C LEU A 179 -10.98 11.27 21.50
N ALA A 180 -11.49 12.42 21.84
CA ALA A 180 -11.79 12.82 23.22
C ALA A 180 -12.96 12.04 23.83
N SER A 181 -13.00 10.74 23.65
CA SER A 181 -14.04 9.84 24.18
C SER A 181 -13.50 8.99 25.31
N GLY A 182 -14.08 9.08 26.43
CA GLY A 182 -14.00 8.49 27.76
C GLY A 182 -13.10 7.32 28.13
N MET A 183 -12.34 6.68 27.29
CA MET A 183 -11.52 5.49 27.59
C MET A 183 -10.04 5.67 27.23
N GLY A 184 -9.49 6.86 27.46
CA GLY A 184 -8.12 7.19 27.09
C GLY A 184 -7.97 7.74 25.68
N GLY A 185 -9.07 7.86 24.91
CA GLY A 185 -9.09 8.57 23.63
C GLY A 185 -8.62 7.78 22.43
N ILE A 186 -7.88 6.67 22.58
CA ILE A 186 -7.35 5.92 21.44
C ILE A 186 -8.37 4.90 20.95
N TRP A 187 -8.70 5.03 19.67
CA TRP A 187 -9.54 4.09 18.94
C TRP A 187 -8.76 3.44 17.81
N LEU A 188 -8.95 2.14 17.66
CA LEU A 188 -8.44 1.39 16.51
C LEU A 188 -9.61 1.08 15.57
N TYR A 189 -9.56 1.65 14.38
CA TYR A 189 -10.48 1.33 13.29
C TYR A 189 -9.90 0.20 12.47
N ALA A 190 -10.75 -0.72 12.07
CA ALA A 190 -10.35 -1.89 11.32
C ALA A 190 -11.28 -2.18 10.16
N GLY A 191 -10.71 -2.38 8.97
CA GLY A 191 -11.41 -2.95 7.84
C GLY A 191 -11.59 -4.45 8.01
N THR A 192 -12.72 -4.96 7.57
CA THR A 192 -13.01 -6.40 7.50
C THR A 192 -13.54 -6.77 6.13
N GLY A 193 -13.80 -8.05 5.88
CA GLY A 193 -14.47 -8.52 4.68
C GLY A 193 -15.93 -8.05 4.52
N LEU A 194 -16.53 -7.50 5.59
CA LEU A 194 -17.95 -7.12 5.62
C LEU A 194 -18.18 -5.64 5.98
N GLY A 195 -17.12 -4.84 6.11
CA GLY A 195 -17.26 -3.43 6.41
C GLY A 195 -16.20 -2.88 7.37
N LEU A 196 -16.51 -1.75 7.99
CA LEU A 196 -15.65 -1.05 8.92
C LEU A 196 -16.12 -1.31 10.36
N THR A 197 -15.16 -1.58 11.23
CA THR A 197 -15.39 -1.77 12.66
C THR A 197 -14.37 -0.97 13.46
N ARG A 198 -14.59 -0.80 14.76
CA ARG A 198 -13.69 -0.11 15.68
C ARG A 198 -13.65 -0.76 17.05
N VAL A 199 -12.57 -0.53 17.77
CA VAL A 199 -12.40 -0.93 19.17
C VAL A 199 -11.60 0.14 19.91
N PRO A 200 -11.93 0.45 21.19
CA PRO A 200 -11.06 1.28 22.01
C PRO A 200 -9.78 0.52 22.37
N ASP A 201 -8.70 1.23 22.74
CA ASP A 201 -7.38 0.64 23.05
C ASP A 201 -7.38 -0.37 24.22
N CYS A 202 -8.42 -0.41 25.02
CA CYS A 202 -8.65 -1.47 26.02
C CYS A 202 -9.06 -2.81 25.39
N PHE A 203 -9.35 -2.84 24.10
CA PHE A 203 -9.90 -4.02 23.37
C PHE A 203 -11.13 -4.64 24.02
N CYS A 204 -11.91 -3.82 24.74
CA CYS A 204 -13.03 -4.29 25.55
C CYS A 204 -14.20 -4.79 24.69
N ARG A 205 -14.44 -4.15 23.56
CA ARG A 205 -15.57 -4.48 22.68
C ARG A 205 -15.42 -3.87 21.30
N TRP A 206 -15.51 -4.69 20.29
CA TRP A 206 -15.66 -4.25 18.91
C TRP A 206 -17.07 -3.72 18.62
N GLN A 207 -17.15 -2.74 17.74
CA GLN A 207 -18.40 -2.12 17.28
C GLN A 207 -18.35 -1.96 15.78
N ASP A 208 -19.45 -2.27 15.09
CA ASP A 208 -19.60 -1.90 13.69
C ASP A 208 -19.69 -0.36 13.58
N VAL A 209 -19.03 0.20 12.60
CA VAL A 209 -19.15 1.62 12.27
C VAL A 209 -20.25 1.78 11.25
N VAL A 210 -21.28 2.53 11.61
CA VAL A 210 -22.45 2.78 10.76
C VAL A 210 -22.54 4.24 10.36
N ALA A 211 -23.22 4.53 9.26
CA ALA A 211 -23.43 5.90 8.79
C ALA A 211 -24.10 6.76 9.88
N GLY A 212 -23.58 7.97 10.06
CA GLY A 212 -24.08 8.89 11.10
C GLY A 212 -23.56 8.62 12.50
N ASP A 213 -22.70 7.62 12.69
CA ASP A 213 -22.05 7.31 13.96
C ASP A 213 -20.79 8.17 14.14
N ALA A 214 -20.98 9.46 14.29
CA ALA A 214 -19.93 10.42 14.57
C ALA A 214 -19.68 10.45 16.09
N MET A 215 -18.64 9.76 16.57
CA MET A 215 -18.34 9.64 18.00
C MET A 215 -18.04 10.97 18.67
N ASP A 216 -17.35 11.86 18.01
CA ASP A 216 -17.04 13.22 18.44
C ASP A 216 -18.32 14.05 18.66
N ALA A 217 -19.25 14.05 17.71
CA ALA A 217 -20.54 14.71 17.85
C ALA A 217 -21.38 14.09 18.99
N LEU A 218 -21.42 12.76 19.11
CA LEU A 218 -22.11 12.07 20.19
C LEU A 218 -21.52 12.40 21.57
N VAL A 219 -20.19 12.48 21.67
CA VAL A 219 -19.49 12.88 22.90
C VAL A 219 -19.75 14.34 23.24
N ALA A 220 -19.82 15.23 22.25
CA ALA A 220 -20.18 16.63 22.43
C ALA A 220 -21.67 16.85 22.76
N GLY A 221 -22.50 15.82 22.63
CA GLY A 221 -23.96 15.91 22.81
C GLY A 221 -24.67 16.49 21.59
N ASP A 222 -23.99 16.57 20.45
CA ASP A 222 -24.55 17.04 19.19
C ASP A 222 -25.27 15.93 18.44
N THR A 223 -26.17 16.31 17.54
CA THR A 223 -26.78 15.35 16.63
C THR A 223 -25.82 15.10 15.46
N PRO A 224 -25.36 13.86 15.22
CA PRO A 224 -24.47 13.56 14.11
C PRO A 224 -25.08 13.98 12.77
N VAL A 225 -24.29 14.66 11.95
CA VAL A 225 -24.67 14.92 10.56
C VAL A 225 -24.49 13.63 9.79
N VAL A 226 -25.57 13.11 9.22
CA VAL A 226 -25.52 11.90 8.38
C VAL A 226 -24.69 12.24 7.13
N ALA A 227 -23.46 11.76 7.11
CA ALA A 227 -22.58 11.79 5.94
C ALA A 227 -23.02 10.72 4.91
N ALA A 228 -22.25 10.56 3.85
CA ALA A 228 -22.49 9.48 2.90
C ALA A 228 -22.50 8.11 3.60
N SER A 229 -23.40 7.23 3.18
CA SER A 229 -23.49 5.87 3.73
C SER A 229 -22.18 5.13 3.56
N LEU A 230 -21.74 4.46 4.63
CA LEU A 230 -20.66 3.48 4.51
C LEU A 230 -21.17 2.26 3.72
N PRO A 231 -20.33 1.63 2.90
CA PRO A 231 -20.72 0.41 2.19
C PRO A 231 -20.95 -0.70 3.21
N GLU A 232 -22.18 -1.18 3.30
CA GLU A 232 -22.52 -2.37 4.08
C GLU A 232 -22.21 -3.64 3.29
N GLY A 233 -21.62 -4.63 3.95
CA GLY A 233 -21.32 -5.93 3.36
C GLY A 233 -20.18 -5.90 2.34
N GLU A 234 -19.51 -4.76 2.16
CA GLU A 234 -18.38 -4.61 1.25
C GLU A 234 -17.04 -4.68 2.01
N PRO A 235 -16.04 -5.36 1.45
CA PRO A 235 -14.74 -5.48 2.10
C PRO A 235 -13.98 -4.15 2.12
N VAL A 236 -13.54 -3.73 3.30
CA VAL A 236 -12.64 -2.57 3.47
C VAL A 236 -11.19 -3.07 3.51
N LYS A 237 -10.45 -2.83 2.45
CA LYS A 237 -9.09 -3.35 2.26
C LYS A 237 -7.98 -2.36 2.64
N ILE A 238 -8.28 -1.07 2.67
CA ILE A 238 -7.31 0.00 2.95
C ILE A 238 -8.01 1.04 3.82
N LEU A 239 -7.35 1.44 4.87
CA LEU A 239 -7.68 2.60 5.69
C LEU A 239 -6.48 3.55 5.65
N ALA A 240 -6.75 4.83 5.45
CA ALA A 240 -5.74 5.87 5.54
C ALA A 240 -6.35 7.09 6.23
N LEU A 241 -5.62 7.66 7.15
CA LEU A 241 -5.97 8.91 7.81
C LEU A 241 -5.37 10.08 7.03
N ALA A 242 -6.14 11.13 6.85
CA ALA A 242 -5.61 12.37 6.30
C ALA A 242 -4.63 13.00 7.30
N PRO A 243 -3.43 13.44 6.88
CA PRO A 243 -2.38 13.87 7.79
C PRO A 243 -2.71 15.10 8.64
N ASN A 244 -3.72 15.88 8.27
CA ASN A 244 -4.13 17.11 8.98
C ASN A 244 -5.64 17.20 9.23
N ALA A 245 -6.33 16.08 9.16
CA ALA A 245 -7.76 15.97 9.46
C ALA A 245 -7.94 14.76 10.40
N PRO A 246 -7.59 14.91 11.68
CA PRO A 246 -7.70 13.84 12.67
C PRO A 246 -9.14 13.52 13.08
N GLU A 247 -10.10 14.30 12.64
CA GLU A 247 -11.52 14.21 13.01
C GLU A 247 -12.40 13.75 11.84
#